data_578f46f6006d397dd920ed037388a1da
#
_entry.id   578f46f6006d397dd920ed037388a1da
#
_cell.length_a   1.000
_cell.length_b   1.000
_cell.length_c   1.000
_cell.angle_alpha   90.00
_cell.angle_beta   90.00
_cell.angle_gamma   90.00
#
_symmetry.space_group_name_H-M   'P 1'
#
loop_
_entity.id
_entity.type
_entity.pdbx_description
1 polymer ?
#
loop_
_entity_poly.entity_id
_entity_poly.type
_entity_poly.pdbx_seq_one_letter_code
_entity_poly.pdbx_strand_id
1 'polypeptide(L)'
;MTLQQFYKNLDCYVKPESVFIFDMDGTLVNSDIANFNAYSEALSPTINLAQRYIAGRITRASLSELGVSRTMQCSIVSKKREVYSKYLKDTIKMPLACKILEIVSKTNMTILATQSEKQRAIDTLQYHNLHAKFTYSVFREDSV
;
A
#
# COMPACT_ATOMS: atom_id res chain seq x y z
N MET A 1 2.34 5.57 21.93
CA MET A 1 3.12 4.31 21.91
C MET A 1 3.70 4.12 20.52
N THR A 2 5.02 3.90 20.40
CA THR A 2 5.66 3.62 19.12
C THR A 2 5.47 2.16 18.72
N LEU A 3 5.59 1.83 17.42
CA LEU A 3 5.54 0.44 16.94
C LEU A 3 6.60 -0.44 17.60
N GLN A 4 7.78 0.15 17.90
CA GLN A 4 8.86 -0.57 18.58
C GLN A 4 8.55 -0.86 20.05
N GLN A 5 7.89 0.06 20.76
CA GLN A 5 7.39 -0.17 22.12
C GLN A 5 6.26 -1.21 22.12
N PHE A 6 5.37 -1.15 21.15
CA PHE A 6 4.34 -2.17 20.96
C PHE A 6 4.95 -3.55 20.74
N TYR A 7 5.94 -3.66 19.85
CA TYR A 7 6.62 -4.94 19.59
C TYR A 7 7.30 -5.53 20.83
N LYS A 8 7.95 -4.70 21.65
CA LYS A 8 8.59 -5.15 22.91
C LYS A 8 7.60 -5.68 23.94
N ASN A 9 6.36 -5.18 23.89
CA ASN A 9 5.30 -5.57 24.83
C ASN A 9 4.21 -6.41 24.13
N LEU A 10 4.55 -7.04 23.02
CA LEU A 10 3.56 -7.73 22.16
C LEU A 10 2.76 -8.78 22.95
N ASP A 11 3.41 -9.54 23.82
CA ASP A 11 2.76 -10.57 24.64
C ASP A 11 1.65 -10.01 25.56
N CYS A 12 1.73 -8.73 25.94
CA CYS A 12 0.66 -8.08 26.70
C CYS A 12 -0.59 -7.81 25.87
N TYR A 13 -0.47 -7.72 24.55
CA TYR A 13 -1.55 -7.40 23.62
C TYR A 13 -2.07 -8.62 22.86
N VAL A 14 -1.27 -9.67 22.72
CA VAL A 14 -1.64 -10.90 22.01
C VAL A 14 -2.41 -11.80 22.97
N LYS A 15 -3.74 -11.66 22.98
CA LYS A 15 -4.66 -12.55 23.68
C LYS A 15 -5.43 -13.39 22.65
N PRO A 16 -5.94 -14.57 23.02
CA PRO A 16 -6.67 -15.43 22.08
C PRO A 16 -7.80 -14.73 21.32
N GLU A 17 -8.49 -13.79 21.97
CA GLU A 17 -9.60 -13.02 21.41
C GLU A 17 -9.18 -11.74 20.66
N SER A 18 -7.90 -11.41 20.65
CA SER A 18 -7.43 -10.18 19.96
C SER A 18 -7.55 -10.30 18.45
N VAL A 19 -8.03 -9.23 17.82
CA VAL A 19 -8.08 -9.06 16.37
C VAL A 19 -7.08 -7.97 15.99
N PHE A 20 -6.25 -8.26 15.00
CA PHE A 20 -5.24 -7.32 14.50
C PHE A 20 -5.61 -6.81 13.11
N ILE A 21 -5.71 -5.50 12.99
CA ILE A 21 -6.02 -4.83 11.72
C ILE A 21 -4.77 -4.12 11.23
N PHE A 22 -4.39 -4.37 9.99
CA PHE A 22 -3.24 -3.76 9.35
C PHE A 22 -3.66 -2.98 8.11
N ASP A 23 -3.09 -1.79 7.96
CA ASP A 23 -3.05 -1.10 6.67
C ASP A 23 -1.85 -1.62 5.85
N MET A 24 -1.90 -1.43 4.54
CA MET A 24 -0.84 -1.89 3.64
C MET A 24 0.19 -0.80 3.35
N ASP A 25 -0.24 0.28 2.70
CA ASP A 25 0.67 1.31 2.16
C ASP A 25 1.27 2.20 3.26
N GLY A 26 2.58 2.15 3.43
CA GLY A 26 3.29 2.88 4.48
C GLY A 26 3.26 2.18 5.85
N THR A 27 2.56 1.05 5.98
CA THR A 27 2.52 0.23 7.20
C THR A 27 3.24 -1.11 6.99
N LEU A 28 2.77 -1.94 6.09
CA LEU A 28 3.39 -3.23 5.75
C LEU A 28 4.39 -3.11 4.59
N VAL A 29 4.09 -2.24 3.65
CA VAL A 29 4.87 -2.05 2.43
C VAL A 29 5.01 -0.57 2.12
N ASN A 30 6.23 -0.10 1.93
CA ASN A 30 6.48 1.18 1.31
C ASN A 30 6.34 1.01 -0.21
N SER A 31 5.35 1.66 -0.78
CA SER A 31 5.03 1.63 -2.22
C SER A 31 5.26 2.97 -2.92
N ASP A 32 5.91 3.94 -2.28
CA ASP A 32 6.01 5.30 -2.80
C ASP A 32 6.78 5.37 -4.12
N ILE A 33 7.93 4.67 -4.21
CA ILE A 33 8.75 4.60 -5.43
C ILE A 33 7.99 3.89 -6.55
N ALA A 34 7.34 2.76 -6.25
CA ALA A 34 6.55 2.02 -7.22
C ALA A 34 5.39 2.86 -7.77
N ASN A 35 4.68 3.59 -6.90
CA ASN A 35 3.63 4.52 -7.30
C ASN A 35 4.18 5.66 -8.16
N PHE A 36 5.31 6.27 -7.76
CA PHE A 36 5.97 7.33 -8.53
C PHE A 36 6.30 6.85 -9.94
N ASN A 37 6.97 5.71 -10.08
CA ASN A 37 7.38 5.16 -11.37
C ASN A 37 6.18 4.80 -12.24
N ALA A 38 5.14 4.18 -11.67
CA ALA A 38 3.92 3.83 -12.40
C ALA A 38 3.13 5.07 -12.87
N TYR A 39 3.05 6.13 -12.06
CA TYR A 39 2.47 7.40 -12.50
C TYR A 39 3.33 8.12 -13.54
N SER A 40 4.66 8.07 -13.40
CA SER A 40 5.58 8.65 -14.38
C SER A 40 5.44 7.99 -15.76
N GLU A 41 5.28 6.66 -15.82
CA GLU A 41 5.00 5.95 -17.08
C GLU A 41 3.59 6.26 -17.62
N ALA A 42 2.62 6.44 -16.74
CA ALA A 42 1.24 6.71 -17.14
C ALA A 42 1.01 8.14 -17.63
N LEU A 43 1.79 9.09 -17.15
CA LEU A 43 1.70 10.49 -17.54
C LEU A 43 2.32 10.72 -18.93
N SER A 44 1.77 11.71 -19.64
CA SER A 44 2.39 12.16 -20.90
C SER A 44 3.80 12.71 -20.64
N PRO A 45 4.75 12.56 -21.58
CA PRO A 45 6.09 13.16 -21.50
C PRO A 45 6.11 14.68 -21.24
N THR A 46 5.00 15.36 -21.52
CA THR A 46 4.84 16.81 -21.27
C THR A 46 4.67 17.17 -19.80
N ILE A 47 4.36 16.18 -18.94
CA ILE A 47 4.19 16.38 -17.50
C ILE A 47 5.35 15.68 -16.78
N ASN A 48 6.40 16.44 -16.49
CA ASN A 48 7.55 15.90 -15.78
C ASN A 48 7.31 15.90 -14.27
N LEU A 49 7.00 14.74 -13.70
CA LEU A 49 6.82 14.57 -12.26
C LEU A 49 8.11 14.84 -11.48
N ALA A 50 9.25 14.46 -12.01
CA ALA A 50 10.54 14.58 -11.30
C ALA A 50 10.89 16.04 -10.96
N GLN A 51 10.47 17.00 -11.79
CA GLN A 51 10.70 18.43 -11.52
C GLN A 51 9.74 19.03 -10.49
N ARG A 52 8.57 18.42 -10.29
CA ARG A 52 7.50 18.96 -9.42
C ARG A 52 7.34 18.21 -8.10
N TYR A 53 7.80 16.94 -8.03
CA TYR A 53 7.69 16.08 -6.85
C TYR A 53 9.07 15.64 -6.36
N ILE A 54 9.76 16.50 -5.60
CA ILE A 54 11.11 16.20 -5.08
C ILE A 54 11.08 15.28 -3.85
N ALA A 55 9.97 15.11 -3.17
CA ALA A 55 9.87 14.25 -1.99
C ALA A 55 8.43 14.01 -1.53
N GLY A 56 7.57 13.38 -2.31
CA GLY A 56 6.23 13.16 -1.85
C GLY A 56 5.54 11.92 -2.43
N ARG A 57 4.66 11.33 -1.66
CA ARG A 57 3.77 10.27 -2.09
C ARG A 57 2.83 10.79 -3.18
N ILE A 58 2.95 10.30 -4.41
CA ILE A 58 2.01 10.61 -5.47
C ILE A 58 0.72 9.82 -5.27
N THR A 59 -0.39 10.54 -5.19
CA THR A 59 -1.73 10.01 -5.09
C THR A 59 -2.59 10.48 -6.26
N ARG A 60 -3.81 9.98 -6.37
CA ARG A 60 -4.77 10.50 -7.34
C ARG A 60 -5.07 12.00 -7.10
N ALA A 61 -5.08 12.46 -5.86
CA ALA A 61 -5.29 13.86 -5.52
C ALA A 61 -4.17 14.75 -6.09
N SER A 62 -2.93 14.26 -6.09
CA SER A 62 -1.78 14.98 -6.65
C SER A 62 -1.93 15.32 -8.14
N LEU A 63 -2.69 14.54 -8.91
CA LEU A 63 -2.97 14.83 -10.32
C LEU A 63 -3.79 16.13 -10.48
N SER A 64 -4.70 16.42 -9.55
CA SER A 64 -5.45 17.68 -9.54
C SER A 64 -4.54 18.89 -9.30
N GLU A 65 -3.60 18.75 -8.39
CA GLU A 65 -2.59 19.79 -8.07
C GLU A 65 -1.66 20.06 -9.26
N LEU A 66 -1.44 19.07 -10.11
CA LEU A 66 -0.67 19.18 -11.36
C LEU A 66 -1.47 19.83 -12.49
N GLY A 67 -2.72 20.24 -12.26
CA GLY A 67 -3.60 20.84 -13.27
C GLY A 67 -4.12 19.83 -14.31
N VAL A 68 -4.08 18.52 -14.00
CA VAL A 68 -4.60 17.48 -14.91
C VAL A 68 -6.12 17.48 -14.88
N SER A 69 -6.77 17.62 -16.05
CA SER A 69 -8.23 17.60 -16.15
C SER A 69 -8.81 16.25 -15.65
N ARG A 70 -10.05 16.28 -15.14
CA ARG A 70 -10.70 15.10 -14.58
C ARG A 70 -10.78 13.93 -15.56
N THR A 71 -11.02 14.20 -16.84
CA THR A 71 -11.05 13.20 -17.90
C THR A 71 -9.68 12.55 -18.08
N MET A 72 -8.62 13.35 -18.13
CA MET A 72 -7.24 12.85 -18.21
C MET A 72 -6.83 12.06 -16.97
N GLN A 73 -7.28 12.48 -15.77
CA GLN A 73 -7.00 11.74 -14.53
C GLN A 73 -7.51 10.30 -14.61
N CYS A 74 -8.71 10.07 -15.15
CA CYS A 74 -9.25 8.72 -15.30
C CYS A 74 -8.37 7.85 -16.22
N SER A 75 -7.94 8.40 -17.35
CA SER A 75 -7.06 7.72 -18.30
C SER A 75 -5.69 7.39 -17.67
N ILE A 76 -5.09 8.36 -16.97
CA ILE A 76 -3.80 8.19 -16.28
C ILE A 76 -3.91 7.10 -15.20
N VAL A 77 -4.97 7.13 -14.40
CA VAL A 77 -5.20 6.12 -13.35
C VAL A 77 -5.39 4.74 -13.96
N SER A 78 -6.13 4.61 -15.08
CA SER A 78 -6.27 3.33 -15.80
C SER A 78 -4.92 2.81 -16.28
N LYS A 79 -4.17 3.64 -16.98
CA LYS A 79 -2.84 3.27 -17.48
C LYS A 79 -1.86 2.92 -16.34
N LYS A 80 -1.90 3.69 -15.25
CA LYS A 80 -1.10 3.39 -14.04
C LYS A 80 -1.41 2.01 -13.48
N ARG A 81 -2.67 1.57 -13.47
CA ARG A 81 -3.06 0.23 -13.03
C ARG A 81 -2.46 -0.86 -13.91
N GLU A 82 -2.53 -0.68 -15.23
CA GLU A 82 -2.01 -1.64 -16.22
C GLU A 82 -0.50 -1.85 -16.07
N VAL A 83 0.24 -0.79 -15.77
CA VAL A 83 1.71 -0.85 -15.68
C VAL A 83 2.26 -1.13 -14.28
N TYR A 84 1.42 -1.06 -13.23
CA TYR A 84 1.89 -1.12 -11.84
C TYR A 84 2.66 -2.40 -11.51
N SER A 85 2.27 -3.53 -12.09
CA SER A 85 2.93 -4.83 -11.86
C SER A 85 4.42 -4.82 -12.21
N LYS A 86 4.85 -3.99 -13.16
CA LYS A 86 6.27 -3.81 -13.53
C LYS A 86 7.11 -3.23 -12.39
N TYR A 87 6.45 -2.48 -11.48
CA TYR A 87 7.08 -1.72 -10.40
C TYR A 87 6.94 -2.38 -9.02
N LEU A 88 6.40 -3.60 -8.93
CA LEU A 88 6.36 -4.35 -7.67
C LEU A 88 7.74 -4.53 -7.04
N LYS A 89 8.78 -4.67 -7.86
CA LYS A 89 10.18 -4.75 -7.43
C LYS A 89 10.69 -3.50 -6.71
N ASP A 90 10.04 -2.36 -6.92
CA ASP A 90 10.38 -1.07 -6.31
C ASP A 90 9.63 -0.86 -4.98
N THR A 91 8.86 -1.84 -4.55
CA THR A 91 8.20 -1.84 -3.24
C THR A 91 9.09 -2.47 -2.17
N ILE A 92 9.02 -1.95 -0.94
CA ILE A 92 9.90 -2.39 0.15
C ILE A 92 9.05 -2.79 1.36
N LYS A 93 9.27 -4.00 1.90
CA LYS A 93 8.64 -4.42 3.16
C LYS A 93 9.07 -3.52 4.32
N MET A 94 8.12 -3.20 5.19
CA MET A 94 8.36 -2.53 6.47
C MET A 94 8.68 -3.59 7.53
N PRO A 95 9.97 -3.77 7.93
CA PRO A 95 10.40 -4.99 8.63
C PRO A 95 9.66 -5.24 9.93
N LEU A 96 9.47 -4.19 10.74
CA LEU A 96 8.87 -4.32 12.06
C LEU A 96 7.38 -4.68 11.99
N ALA A 97 6.61 -4.03 11.13
CA ALA A 97 5.19 -4.33 10.95
C ALA A 97 4.97 -5.72 10.36
N CYS A 98 5.80 -6.12 9.38
CA CYS A 98 5.76 -7.48 8.83
C CYS A 98 6.12 -8.54 9.89
N LYS A 99 7.06 -8.24 10.79
CA LYS A 99 7.40 -9.13 11.90
C LYS A 99 6.25 -9.30 12.88
N ILE A 100 5.56 -8.22 13.22
CA ILE A 100 4.35 -8.28 14.07
C ILE A 100 3.28 -9.13 13.38
N LEU A 101 2.98 -8.86 12.10
CA LEU A 101 2.02 -9.64 11.33
C LEU A 101 2.38 -11.13 11.31
N GLU A 102 3.64 -11.47 11.10
CA GLU A 102 4.12 -12.85 11.11
C GLU A 102 3.86 -13.56 12.45
N ILE A 103 4.03 -12.86 13.57
CA ILE A 103 3.80 -13.41 14.90
C ILE A 103 2.30 -13.59 15.14
N VAL A 104 1.52 -12.52 15.00
CA VAL A 104 0.10 -12.53 15.38
C VAL A 104 -0.76 -13.39 14.46
N SER A 105 -0.38 -13.52 13.18
CA SER A 105 -1.13 -14.37 12.23
C SER A 105 -1.08 -15.86 12.52
N LYS A 106 -0.24 -16.31 13.47
CA LYS A 106 -0.17 -17.72 13.87
C LYS A 106 -1.30 -18.14 14.80
N THR A 107 -1.79 -17.22 15.60
CA THR A 107 -2.72 -17.51 16.71
C THR A 107 -3.96 -16.63 16.73
N ASN A 108 -3.94 -15.50 16.02
CA ASN A 108 -4.98 -14.50 16.07
C ASN A 108 -5.60 -14.23 14.69
N MET A 109 -6.80 -13.71 14.70
CA MET A 109 -7.44 -13.18 13.50
C MET A 109 -6.69 -11.93 13.05
N THR A 110 -6.33 -11.90 11.77
CA THR A 110 -5.68 -10.77 11.13
C THR A 110 -6.50 -10.25 9.96
N ILE A 111 -6.70 -8.96 9.91
CA ILE A 111 -7.50 -8.28 8.89
C ILE A 111 -6.62 -7.26 8.17
N LEU A 112 -6.62 -7.32 6.85
CA LEU A 112 -6.13 -6.22 6.04
C LEU A 112 -7.25 -5.20 5.86
N ALA A 113 -6.99 -3.92 6.13
CA ALA A 113 -7.88 -2.82 5.79
C ALA A 113 -7.09 -1.75 5.03
N THR A 114 -7.34 -1.61 3.73
CA THR A 114 -6.56 -0.71 2.87
C THR A 114 -7.41 0.10 1.92
N GLN A 115 -7.03 1.36 1.69
CA GLN A 115 -7.58 2.22 0.64
C GLN A 115 -7.00 1.92 -0.75
N SER A 116 -6.20 0.88 -0.88
CA SER A 116 -5.69 0.43 -2.16
C SER A 116 -6.75 -0.32 -2.95
N GLU A 117 -6.65 -0.21 -4.26
CA GLU A 117 -7.43 -1.04 -5.17
C GLU A 117 -7.10 -2.52 -4.97
N LYS A 118 -8.13 -3.37 -4.99
CA LYS A 118 -8.06 -4.79 -4.65
C LYS A 118 -6.95 -5.52 -5.40
N GLN A 119 -6.91 -5.42 -6.75
CA GLN A 119 -5.92 -6.15 -7.53
C GLN A 119 -4.50 -5.71 -7.19
N ARG A 120 -4.26 -4.39 -7.08
CA ARG A 120 -2.95 -3.84 -6.70
C ARG A 120 -2.51 -4.31 -5.32
N ALA A 121 -3.43 -4.34 -4.36
CA ALA A 121 -3.13 -4.79 -3.00
C ALA A 121 -2.76 -6.28 -2.97
N ILE A 122 -3.53 -7.12 -3.67
CA ILE A 122 -3.26 -8.56 -3.77
C ILE A 122 -1.89 -8.80 -4.41
N ASP A 123 -1.61 -8.18 -5.56
CA ASP A 123 -0.33 -8.34 -6.26
C ASP A 123 0.86 -7.93 -5.38
N THR A 124 0.73 -6.81 -4.67
CA THR A 124 1.78 -6.31 -3.76
C THR A 124 2.01 -7.28 -2.59
N LEU A 125 0.94 -7.76 -1.96
CA LEU A 125 1.04 -8.69 -0.84
C LEU A 125 1.55 -10.06 -1.27
N GLN A 126 1.17 -10.54 -2.44
CA GLN A 126 1.69 -11.79 -3.01
C GLN A 126 3.17 -11.69 -3.33
N TYR A 127 3.59 -10.58 -3.96
CA TYR A 127 5.01 -10.32 -4.25
C TYR A 127 5.89 -10.39 -3.00
N HIS A 128 5.36 -9.93 -1.86
CA HIS A 128 6.07 -9.95 -0.58
C HIS A 128 5.79 -11.18 0.30
N ASN A 129 5.00 -12.14 -0.16
CA ASN A 129 4.57 -13.33 0.59
C ASN A 129 3.80 -12.99 1.89
N LEU A 130 2.99 -11.93 1.85
CA LEU A 130 2.18 -11.48 2.98
C LEU A 130 0.70 -11.83 2.84
N HIS A 131 0.21 -12.10 1.63
CA HIS A 131 -1.22 -12.30 1.36
C HIS A 131 -1.86 -13.39 2.23
N ALA A 132 -1.21 -14.55 2.36
CA ALA A 132 -1.69 -15.68 3.15
C ALA A 132 -1.67 -15.47 4.68
N LYS A 133 -1.19 -14.30 5.14
CA LYS A 133 -1.15 -13.95 6.57
C LYS A 133 -2.45 -13.35 7.07
N PHE A 134 -3.40 -13.04 6.17
CA PHE A 134 -4.66 -12.39 6.52
C PHE A 134 -5.82 -13.38 6.50
N THR A 135 -6.64 -13.34 7.57
CA THR A 135 -7.90 -14.07 7.66
C THR A 135 -8.96 -13.42 6.76
N TYR A 136 -9.00 -12.09 6.76
CA TYR A 136 -9.91 -11.29 5.94
C TYR A 136 -9.18 -10.09 5.35
N SER A 137 -9.73 -9.57 4.25
CA SER A 137 -9.22 -8.35 3.60
C SER A 137 -10.38 -7.45 3.17
N VAL A 138 -10.25 -6.17 3.49
CA VAL A 138 -11.18 -5.10 3.11
C VAL A 138 -10.40 -4.12 2.23
N PHE A 139 -10.89 -3.89 1.02
CA PHE A 139 -10.27 -3.04 0.02
C PHE A 139 -11.09 -1.77 -0.20
N ARG A 140 -10.54 -0.81 -0.93
CA ARG A 140 -11.24 0.43 -1.26
C ARG A 140 -12.61 0.19 -1.88
N GLU A 141 -12.74 -0.81 -2.75
CA GLU A 141 -13.99 -1.15 -3.45
C GLU A 141 -15.06 -1.70 -2.51
N ASP A 142 -14.67 -2.19 -1.35
CA ASP A 142 -15.59 -2.72 -0.33
C ASP A 142 -16.11 -1.60 0.60
N SER A 143 -15.54 -0.39 0.48
CA SER A 143 -15.96 0.79 1.24
C SER A 143 -17.13 1.45 0.51
N VAL A 144 -18.36 1.28 1.01
CA VAL A 144 -19.59 1.92 0.50
C VAL A 144 -19.83 3.24 1.23
#